data_c146c258f6e6931b4b204885338885a1
#
_entry.id   c146c258f6e6931b4b204885338885a1
#
_cell.length_a   1.000
_cell.length_b   1.000
_cell.length_c   1.000
_cell.angle_alpha   90.00
_cell.angle_beta   90.00
_cell.angle_gamma   90.00
#
_symmetry.space_group_name_H-M   'P 1'
#
loop_
_entity.id
_entity.type
_entity.pdbx_description
1 polymer ?
#
loop_
_entity_poly.entity_id
_entity_poly.type
_entity_poly.pdbx_seq_one_letter_code
_entity_poly.pdbx_strand_id
1 'polypeptide(L)'
;VRERILLKEEGGLNRSRRHHHEPSLDADRLLAQVEEIDRLNDELEDIVLLKSAEVDILKDGSLDLPDDVLGQLDFTVCAIHYGFDLSEKAQTERVLRAMDNPNFHVFAHPTARLINERPPCALDLERVMTAARENGCVMEVNAQPSRLDLNDEGCWLARESGVKVVISTDAHSAADLRYMRYGVDQARRGWLSPSDVLNHAILQYTAIEIQITILQPYLILM
;
A
#
# COMPACT_ATOMS: atom_id res chain seq x y z
N VAL A 1 13.71 -12.30 18.60
CA VAL A 1 13.38 -11.66 17.31
C VAL A 1 12.00 -11.05 17.47
N ARG A 2 11.86 -9.73 17.25
CA ARG A 2 10.58 -9.03 17.41
C ARG A 2 9.76 -9.17 16.11
N GLU A 3 8.49 -9.48 16.24
CA GLU A 3 7.54 -9.45 15.12
C GLU A 3 7.27 -7.98 14.69
N ARG A 4 7.00 -7.77 13.41
CA ARG A 4 6.70 -6.45 12.88
C ARG A 4 5.27 -6.41 12.35
N ILE A 5 4.45 -5.54 12.90
CA ILE A 5 3.08 -5.30 12.45
C ILE A 5 3.01 -3.92 11.81
N LEU A 6 2.37 -3.83 10.66
CA LEU A 6 2.12 -2.59 9.98
C LEU A 6 0.76 -2.04 10.40
N LEU A 7 0.75 -0.85 10.97
CA LEU A 7 -0.46 -0.07 11.19
C LEU A 7 -0.56 0.99 10.09
N LYS A 8 -1.70 1.05 9.44
CA LYS A 8 -1.99 2.01 8.38
C LYS A 8 -3.20 2.84 8.74
N GLU A 9 -3.09 4.15 8.72
CA GLU A 9 -4.26 5.02 8.63
C GLU A 9 -4.68 5.21 7.18
N GLU A 10 -5.97 5.07 6.89
CA GLU A 10 -6.49 5.45 5.58
C GLU A 10 -6.85 6.93 5.54
N GLY A 11 -6.22 7.63 4.61
CA GLY A 11 -6.63 8.95 4.18
C GLY A 11 -7.84 8.95 3.26
N GLY A 12 -8.55 7.83 3.15
CA GLY A 12 -9.68 7.65 2.25
C GLY A 12 -11.03 7.93 2.90
N LEU A 13 -11.50 9.15 2.84
CA LEU A 13 -12.91 9.44 3.04
C LEU A 13 -13.72 8.97 1.83
N ASN A 14 -14.79 8.21 2.13
CA ASN A 14 -15.89 7.90 1.23
C ASN A 14 -16.42 9.19 0.56
N ARG A 15 -15.77 9.63 -0.53
CA ARG A 15 -16.19 10.78 -1.34
C ARG A 15 -17.19 10.39 -2.41
N SER A 16 -18.31 9.81 -2.01
CA SER A 16 -19.52 9.97 -2.79
C SER A 16 -20.17 11.30 -2.41
N ARG A 17 -19.98 12.32 -3.26
CA ARG A 17 -20.65 13.63 -3.23
C ARG A 17 -20.14 14.62 -2.19
N ARG A 18 -19.11 15.41 -2.51
CA ARG A 18 -19.16 16.90 -2.52
C ARG A 18 -17.82 17.49 -2.92
N HIS A 19 -17.82 18.47 -3.81
CA HIS A 19 -16.70 19.34 -4.13
C HIS A 19 -16.40 20.27 -2.94
N HIS A 20 -15.60 19.82 -1.99
CA HIS A 20 -14.88 20.70 -1.08
C HIS A 20 -13.60 19.99 -0.66
N HIS A 21 -12.48 20.69 -0.82
CA HIS A 21 -11.16 20.32 -0.38
C HIS A 21 -11.14 20.30 1.17
N GLU A 22 -11.44 19.16 1.78
CA GLU A 22 -10.97 18.88 3.12
C GLU A 22 -9.79 17.92 2.99
N PRO A 23 -8.67 18.16 3.67
CA PRO A 23 -7.52 17.24 3.65
C PRO A 23 -7.98 15.85 4.08
N SER A 24 -7.62 14.84 3.30
CA SER A 24 -8.10 13.46 3.48
C SER A 24 -7.53 12.83 4.75
N LEU A 25 -6.35 13.23 5.14
CA LEU A 25 -5.70 12.89 6.41
C LEU A 25 -5.23 14.18 7.08
N ASP A 26 -5.57 14.36 8.34
CA ASP A 26 -5.07 15.45 9.15
C ASP A 26 -3.65 15.13 9.62
N ALA A 27 -2.67 15.94 9.23
CA ALA A 27 -1.27 15.77 9.60
C ALA A 27 -1.08 15.67 11.12
N ASP A 28 -1.84 16.48 11.89
CA ASP A 28 -1.73 16.48 13.36
C ASP A 28 -2.20 15.13 13.94
N ARG A 29 -3.25 14.54 13.37
CA ARG A 29 -3.73 13.21 13.80
C ARG A 29 -2.73 12.12 13.45
N LEU A 30 -2.12 12.19 12.28
CA LEU A 30 -1.08 11.23 11.88
C LEU A 30 0.14 11.32 12.80
N LEU A 31 0.58 12.53 13.14
CA LEU A 31 1.67 12.73 14.07
C LEU A 31 1.34 12.21 15.48
N ALA A 32 0.12 12.42 15.95
CA ALA A 32 -0.34 11.83 17.21
C ALA A 32 -0.33 10.30 17.20
N GLN A 33 -0.67 9.68 16.05
CA GLN A 33 -0.56 8.22 15.88
C GLN A 33 0.90 7.75 15.87
N VAL A 34 1.79 8.49 15.24
CA VAL A 34 3.24 8.20 15.27
C VAL A 34 3.75 8.14 16.70
N GLU A 35 3.42 9.14 17.52
CA GLU A 35 3.78 9.18 18.95
C GLU A 35 3.20 7.99 19.74
N GLU A 36 1.95 7.64 19.46
CA GLU A 36 1.30 6.49 20.13
C GLU A 36 1.95 5.16 19.72
N ILE A 37 2.32 4.98 18.44
CA ILE A 37 3.04 3.78 17.99
C ILE A 37 4.42 3.70 18.65
N ASP A 38 5.15 4.81 18.76
CA ASP A 38 6.45 4.83 19.43
C ASP A 38 6.29 4.43 20.91
N ARG A 39 5.27 4.96 21.61
CA ARG A 39 4.97 4.58 22.99
C ARG A 39 4.64 3.09 23.12
N LEU A 40 3.82 2.55 22.21
CA LEU A 40 3.48 1.12 22.22
C LEU A 40 4.70 0.25 21.94
N ASN A 41 5.59 0.66 21.05
CA ASN A 41 6.82 -0.07 20.76
C ASN A 41 7.78 -0.13 21.97
N ASP A 42 7.74 0.87 22.87
CA ASP A 42 8.49 0.83 24.12
C ASP A 42 7.92 -0.20 25.12
N GLU A 43 6.63 -0.51 25.04
CA GLU A 43 5.94 -1.47 25.89
C GLU A 43 5.96 -2.91 25.34
N LEU A 44 6.08 -3.07 24.01
CA LEU A 44 6.02 -4.35 23.32
C LEU A 44 7.39 -5.02 23.24
N GLU A 45 7.50 -6.27 23.73
CA GLU A 45 8.77 -7.00 23.74
C GLU A 45 9.02 -7.80 22.44
N ASP A 46 7.97 -8.40 21.88
CA ASP A 46 8.08 -9.38 20.77
C ASP A 46 7.61 -8.83 19.42
N ILE A 47 6.93 -7.70 19.41
CA ILE A 47 6.31 -7.07 18.23
C ILE A 47 6.90 -5.68 18.03
N VAL A 48 7.10 -5.29 16.78
CA VAL A 48 7.39 -3.90 16.38
C VAL A 48 6.28 -3.42 15.46
N LEU A 49 5.58 -2.39 15.88
CA LEU A 49 4.61 -1.69 15.06
C LEU A 49 5.35 -0.72 14.12
N LEU A 50 5.12 -0.82 12.82
CA LEU A 50 5.68 0.10 11.86
C LEU A 50 4.68 1.23 11.57
N LYS A 51 5.19 2.45 11.59
CA LYS A 51 4.41 3.67 11.29
C LYS A 51 4.21 3.77 9.79
N SER A 52 2.97 3.81 9.35
CA SER A 52 2.63 3.89 7.93
C SER A 52 1.29 4.59 7.73
N ALA A 53 1.13 5.22 6.57
CA ALA A 53 -0.14 5.77 6.14
C ALA A 53 -0.41 5.44 4.68
N GLU A 54 -1.69 5.31 4.31
CA GLU A 54 -2.11 5.32 2.92
C GLU A 54 -2.34 6.75 2.48
N VAL A 55 -1.60 7.16 1.45
CA VAL A 55 -1.51 8.55 0.99
C VAL A 55 -2.06 8.64 -0.42
N ASP A 56 -2.95 9.60 -0.67
CA ASP A 56 -3.48 9.85 -2.01
C ASP A 56 -2.40 10.40 -2.93
N ILE A 57 -2.33 9.84 -4.14
CA ILE A 57 -1.61 10.46 -5.25
C ILE A 57 -2.53 11.51 -5.86
N LEU A 58 -2.18 12.79 -5.76
CA LEU A 58 -2.96 13.90 -6.33
C LEU A 58 -2.88 13.93 -7.86
N LYS A 59 -3.76 14.68 -8.52
CA LYS A 59 -3.84 14.71 -10.01
C LYS A 59 -2.55 15.20 -10.67
N ASP A 60 -1.80 16.04 -10.01
CA ASP A 60 -0.50 16.55 -10.48
C ASP A 60 0.66 15.58 -10.20
N GLY A 61 0.41 14.51 -9.44
CA GLY A 61 1.39 13.52 -9.04
C GLY A 61 2.07 13.81 -7.69
N SER A 62 1.69 14.89 -6.98
CA SER A 62 2.13 15.08 -5.60
C SER A 62 1.41 14.12 -4.66
N LEU A 63 1.96 13.91 -3.48
CA LEU A 63 1.33 13.15 -2.40
C LEU A 63 0.49 14.09 -1.53
N ASP A 64 -0.67 13.61 -1.03
CA ASP A 64 -1.63 14.43 -0.27
C ASP A 64 -1.23 14.60 1.22
N LEU A 65 0.09 14.68 1.48
CA LEU A 65 0.66 15.03 2.79
C LEU A 65 2.02 15.73 2.57
N PRO A 66 2.41 16.63 3.47
CA PRO A 66 3.72 17.28 3.42
C PRO A 66 4.88 16.29 3.61
N ASP A 67 5.99 16.51 2.92
CA ASP A 67 7.15 15.62 2.95
C ASP A 67 7.78 15.50 4.35
N ASP A 68 7.73 16.53 5.17
CA ASP A 68 8.21 16.54 6.55
C ASP A 68 7.35 15.65 7.48
N VAL A 69 6.08 15.48 7.16
CA VAL A 69 5.18 14.54 7.84
C VAL A 69 5.43 13.13 7.35
N LEU A 70 5.51 12.94 6.01
CA LEU A 70 5.78 11.64 5.40
C LEU A 70 7.14 11.05 5.84
N GLY A 71 8.14 11.90 6.02
CA GLY A 71 9.48 11.50 6.47
C GLY A 71 9.55 11.01 7.93
N GLN A 72 8.46 11.11 8.70
CA GLN A 72 8.37 10.56 10.06
C GLN A 72 7.79 9.13 10.08
N LEU A 73 7.33 8.64 8.93
CA LEU A 73 6.82 7.29 8.77
C LEU A 73 7.96 6.32 8.43
N ASP A 74 7.80 5.06 8.82
CA ASP A 74 8.73 4.00 8.41
C ASP A 74 8.59 3.68 6.92
N PHE A 75 7.38 3.84 6.36
CA PHE A 75 7.08 3.76 4.93
C PHE A 75 5.69 4.34 4.63
N THR A 76 5.44 4.60 3.35
CA THR A 76 4.14 5.07 2.86
C THR A 76 3.55 4.08 1.87
N VAL A 77 2.22 4.03 1.82
CA VAL A 77 1.42 3.27 0.88
C VAL A 77 0.65 4.26 0.02
N CYS A 78 1.07 4.47 -1.23
CA CYS A 78 0.54 5.52 -2.08
C CYS A 78 -0.52 4.97 -3.03
N ALA A 79 -1.68 5.61 -3.12
CA ALA A 79 -2.86 5.08 -3.79
C ALA A 79 -3.54 6.09 -4.73
N ILE A 80 -4.26 5.56 -5.71
CA ILE A 80 -5.18 6.30 -6.56
C ILE A 80 -6.60 6.05 -6.08
N HIS A 81 -7.27 7.07 -5.49
CA HIS A 81 -8.65 6.95 -5.03
C HIS A 81 -9.66 7.76 -5.86
N TYR A 82 -9.18 8.56 -6.82
CA TYR A 82 -10.03 9.39 -7.70
C TYR A 82 -9.36 9.66 -9.04
N GLY A 83 -10.13 10.20 -10.00
CA GLY A 83 -9.63 10.48 -11.35
C GLY A 83 -9.36 9.19 -12.14
N PHE A 84 -10.20 8.17 -11.98
CA PHE A 84 -10.08 6.89 -12.67
C PHE A 84 -10.35 6.97 -14.17
N ASP A 85 -10.94 8.10 -14.63
CA ASP A 85 -11.32 8.40 -16.00
C ASP A 85 -10.22 9.13 -16.79
N LEU A 86 -9.06 9.35 -16.20
CA LEU A 86 -7.92 9.93 -16.91
C LEU A 86 -7.46 9.01 -18.05
N SER A 87 -6.93 9.60 -19.11
CA SER A 87 -6.29 8.81 -20.18
C SER A 87 -5.09 8.05 -19.63
N GLU A 88 -4.75 6.91 -20.25
CA GLU A 88 -3.59 6.09 -19.89
C GLU A 88 -2.32 6.93 -19.73
N LYS A 89 -2.04 7.81 -20.72
CA LYS A 89 -0.90 8.72 -20.65
C LYS A 89 -0.94 9.62 -19.41
N ALA A 90 -2.08 10.24 -19.14
CA ALA A 90 -2.21 11.18 -18.02
C ALA A 90 -2.10 10.47 -16.68
N GLN A 91 -2.71 9.28 -16.56
CA GLN A 91 -2.65 8.49 -15.35
C GLN A 91 -1.24 7.95 -15.10
N THR A 92 -0.56 7.46 -16.15
CA THR A 92 0.82 6.99 -16.05
C THR A 92 1.74 8.14 -15.61
N GLU A 93 1.70 9.29 -16.28
CA GLU A 93 2.51 10.46 -15.91
C GLU A 93 2.26 10.95 -14.47
N ARG A 94 1.03 10.84 -13.98
CA ARG A 94 0.66 11.13 -12.60
C ARG A 94 1.42 10.22 -11.63
N VAL A 95 1.41 8.91 -11.89
CA VAL A 95 2.06 7.90 -11.05
C VAL A 95 3.58 8.03 -11.10
N LEU A 96 4.14 8.23 -12.30
CA LEU A 96 5.58 8.42 -12.47
C LEU A 96 6.10 9.61 -11.66
N ARG A 97 5.40 10.75 -11.72
CA ARG A 97 5.77 11.92 -10.91
C ARG A 97 5.65 11.67 -9.41
N ALA A 98 4.67 10.87 -8.98
CA ALA A 98 4.56 10.51 -7.58
C ALA A 98 5.72 9.63 -7.13
N MET A 99 6.17 8.69 -7.96
CA MET A 99 7.31 7.81 -7.69
C MET A 99 8.66 8.55 -7.61
N ASP A 100 8.74 9.78 -8.14
CA ASP A 100 9.93 10.63 -7.98
C ASP A 100 10.06 11.19 -6.54
N ASN A 101 8.99 11.12 -5.74
CA ASN A 101 9.04 11.52 -4.33
C ASN A 101 9.76 10.44 -3.49
N PRO A 102 10.82 10.79 -2.72
CA PRO A 102 11.57 9.84 -1.90
C PRO A 102 10.73 9.17 -0.80
N ASN A 103 9.56 9.72 -0.47
CA ASN A 103 8.61 9.13 0.46
C ASN A 103 7.59 8.21 -0.23
N PHE A 104 7.73 7.89 -1.51
CA PHE A 104 6.88 6.93 -2.20
C PHE A 104 7.49 5.53 -2.07
N HIS A 105 6.94 4.68 -1.21
CA HIS A 105 7.52 3.34 -0.95
C HIS A 105 6.72 2.21 -1.59
N VAL A 106 5.41 2.18 -1.39
CA VAL A 106 4.52 1.12 -1.91
C VAL A 106 3.44 1.74 -2.79
N PHE A 107 3.24 1.21 -4.00
CA PHE A 107 2.09 1.56 -4.84
C PHE A 107 0.93 0.62 -4.54
N ALA A 108 -0.08 1.12 -3.84
CA ALA A 108 -1.24 0.38 -3.38
C ALA A 108 -2.22 0.07 -4.52
N HIS A 109 -2.79 -1.15 -4.53
CA HIS A 109 -3.80 -1.60 -5.50
C HIS A 109 -3.69 -0.86 -6.85
N PRO A 110 -2.58 -1.12 -7.58
CA PRO A 110 -2.06 -0.24 -8.64
C PRO A 110 -3.04 0.08 -9.76
N THR A 111 -3.95 -0.86 -10.08
CA THR A 111 -4.95 -0.64 -11.13
C THR A 111 -6.25 -0.03 -10.61
N ALA A 112 -6.39 0.11 -9.30
CA ALA A 112 -7.59 0.61 -8.63
C ALA A 112 -8.88 -0.11 -9.03
N ARG A 113 -8.79 -1.35 -9.54
CA ARG A 113 -9.95 -2.14 -9.95
C ARG A 113 -10.81 -2.55 -8.75
N LEU A 114 -12.10 -2.70 -8.99
CA LEU A 114 -13.02 -3.41 -8.11
C LEU A 114 -13.75 -4.48 -8.94
N ILE A 115 -13.56 -5.74 -8.59
CA ILE A 115 -14.12 -6.88 -9.32
C ILE A 115 -15.64 -6.77 -9.37
N ASN A 116 -16.21 -6.83 -10.57
CA ASN A 116 -17.65 -6.64 -10.87
C ASN A 116 -18.21 -5.21 -10.64
N GLU A 117 -17.41 -4.24 -10.20
CA GLU A 117 -17.90 -2.88 -9.89
C GLU A 117 -17.19 -1.80 -10.72
N ARG A 118 -15.86 -1.88 -10.82
CA ARG A 118 -15.04 -0.87 -11.52
C ARG A 118 -13.91 -1.55 -12.29
N PRO A 119 -13.77 -1.28 -13.59
CA PRO A 119 -12.63 -1.77 -14.37
C PRO A 119 -11.32 -1.16 -13.85
N PRO A 120 -10.17 -1.76 -14.18
CA PRO A 120 -8.86 -1.15 -13.96
C PRO A 120 -8.80 0.25 -14.55
N CYS A 121 -8.15 1.18 -13.88
CA CYS A 121 -7.81 2.46 -14.50
C CYS A 121 -6.78 2.23 -15.62
N ALA A 122 -6.85 3.07 -16.64
CA ALA A 122 -5.92 2.99 -17.76
C ALA A 122 -4.51 3.41 -17.28
N LEU A 123 -3.58 2.46 -17.27
CA LEU A 123 -2.21 2.64 -16.78
C LEU A 123 -1.24 1.82 -17.62
N ASP A 124 -0.17 2.45 -18.11
CA ASP A 124 0.96 1.77 -18.73
C ASP A 124 1.82 1.10 -17.63
N LEU A 125 1.46 -0.13 -17.29
CA LEU A 125 2.11 -0.87 -16.22
C LEU A 125 3.60 -1.15 -16.50
N GLU A 126 4.02 -1.29 -17.76
CA GLU A 126 5.43 -1.52 -18.10
C GLU A 126 6.29 -0.30 -17.74
N ARG A 127 5.81 0.90 -18.07
CA ARG A 127 6.48 2.14 -17.67
C ARG A 127 6.48 2.33 -16.15
N VAL A 128 5.37 2.02 -15.49
CA VAL A 128 5.26 2.09 -14.04
C VAL A 128 6.22 1.11 -13.36
N MET A 129 6.33 -0.14 -13.84
CA MET A 129 7.29 -1.11 -13.32
C MET A 129 8.73 -0.65 -13.52
N THR A 130 9.02 -0.04 -14.66
CA THR A 130 10.36 0.52 -14.93
C THR A 130 10.70 1.60 -13.91
N ALA A 131 9.82 2.56 -13.69
CA ALA A 131 10.00 3.62 -12.71
C ALA A 131 10.08 3.09 -11.27
N ALA A 132 9.22 2.12 -10.92
CA ALA A 132 9.25 1.48 -9.61
C ALA A 132 10.62 0.83 -9.32
N ARG A 133 11.20 0.15 -10.30
CA ARG A 133 12.53 -0.44 -10.18
C ARG A 133 13.61 0.64 -10.02
N GLU A 134 13.54 1.71 -10.80
CA GLU A 134 14.54 2.79 -10.79
C GLU A 134 14.52 3.58 -9.47
N ASN A 135 13.33 3.81 -8.91
CA ASN A 135 13.14 4.53 -7.66
C ASN A 135 13.12 3.63 -6.40
N GLY A 136 13.22 2.31 -6.58
CA GLY A 136 13.18 1.37 -5.45
C GLY A 136 11.78 1.19 -4.83
N CYS A 137 10.73 1.56 -5.56
CA CYS A 137 9.34 1.40 -5.11
C CYS A 137 8.90 -0.07 -5.20
N VAL A 138 7.95 -0.43 -4.35
CA VAL A 138 7.37 -1.77 -4.26
C VAL A 138 5.92 -1.74 -4.74
N MET A 139 5.48 -2.79 -5.44
CA MET A 139 4.08 -2.91 -5.87
C MET A 139 3.28 -3.71 -4.87
N GLU A 140 2.04 -3.31 -4.61
CA GLU A 140 1.14 -4.09 -3.77
C GLU A 140 0.47 -5.22 -4.56
N VAL A 141 0.33 -6.38 -3.90
CA VAL A 141 -0.64 -7.43 -4.23
C VAL A 141 -1.71 -7.38 -3.14
N ASN A 142 -2.74 -6.59 -3.37
CA ASN A 142 -3.86 -6.42 -2.44
C ASN A 142 -4.73 -7.67 -2.44
N ALA A 143 -4.88 -8.29 -1.28
CA ALA A 143 -5.56 -9.57 -1.10
C ALA A 143 -7.07 -9.44 -0.86
N GLN A 144 -7.63 -8.22 -0.84
CA GLN A 144 -9.07 -8.03 -0.72
C GLN A 144 -9.80 -8.74 -1.87
N PRO A 145 -10.79 -9.60 -1.58
CA PRO A 145 -11.51 -10.36 -2.60
C PRO A 145 -12.18 -9.49 -3.68
N SER A 146 -12.54 -8.25 -3.32
CA SER A 146 -13.11 -7.28 -4.26
C SER A 146 -12.06 -6.64 -5.18
N ARG A 147 -10.77 -6.79 -4.88
CA ARG A 147 -9.67 -6.16 -5.63
C ARG A 147 -8.78 -7.20 -6.33
N LEU A 148 -8.05 -8.01 -5.55
CA LEU A 148 -6.97 -8.91 -6.00
C LEU A 148 -6.02 -8.18 -7.00
N ASP A 149 -5.48 -7.07 -6.57
CA ASP A 149 -4.75 -6.09 -7.37
C ASP A 149 -3.33 -5.87 -6.78
N LEU A 150 -2.27 -6.19 -7.47
CA LEU A 150 -2.16 -6.65 -8.87
C LEU A 150 -2.84 -8.00 -9.16
N ASN A 151 -3.32 -8.13 -10.40
CA ASN A 151 -3.74 -9.43 -10.93
C ASN A 151 -2.52 -10.32 -11.27
N ASP A 152 -2.77 -11.55 -11.74
CA ASP A 152 -1.73 -12.51 -12.11
C ASP A 152 -0.81 -12.00 -13.24
N GLU A 153 -1.36 -11.33 -14.25
CA GLU A 153 -0.57 -10.70 -15.32
C GLU A 153 0.33 -9.57 -14.77
N GLY A 154 -0.20 -8.72 -13.90
CA GLY A 154 0.57 -7.67 -13.24
C GLY A 154 1.65 -8.22 -12.30
N CYS A 155 1.37 -9.30 -11.57
CA CYS A 155 2.36 -10.01 -10.77
C CYS A 155 3.50 -10.57 -11.64
N TRP A 156 3.14 -11.22 -12.76
CA TRP A 156 4.12 -11.72 -13.72
C TRP A 156 4.98 -10.58 -14.28
N LEU A 157 4.36 -9.46 -14.66
CA LEU A 157 5.08 -8.29 -15.17
C LEU A 157 6.04 -7.71 -14.12
N ALA A 158 5.63 -7.62 -12.84
CA ALA A 158 6.50 -7.17 -11.76
C ALA A 158 7.75 -8.05 -11.64
N ARG A 159 7.59 -9.38 -11.70
CA ARG A 159 8.68 -10.33 -11.68
C ARG A 159 9.64 -10.13 -12.85
N GLU A 160 9.12 -10.09 -14.09
CA GLU A 160 9.93 -9.92 -15.31
C GLU A 160 10.68 -8.57 -15.32
N SER A 161 10.08 -7.55 -14.69
CA SER A 161 10.69 -6.23 -14.53
C SER A 161 11.69 -6.16 -13.36
N GLY A 162 11.78 -7.19 -12.51
CA GLY A 162 12.64 -7.22 -11.33
C GLY A 162 12.14 -6.32 -10.20
N VAL A 163 10.86 -5.99 -10.18
CA VAL A 163 10.21 -5.19 -9.13
C VAL A 163 9.73 -6.12 -8.01
N LYS A 164 10.02 -5.76 -6.77
CA LYS A 164 9.50 -6.48 -5.61
C LYS A 164 8.02 -6.18 -5.38
N VAL A 165 7.32 -7.14 -4.80
CA VAL A 165 5.94 -6.94 -4.36
C VAL A 165 5.82 -7.10 -2.85
N VAL A 166 4.79 -6.48 -2.28
CA VAL A 166 4.31 -6.73 -0.92
C VAL A 166 2.89 -7.29 -1.00
N ILE A 167 2.61 -8.36 -0.27
CA ILE A 167 1.24 -8.89 -0.18
C ILE A 167 0.59 -8.29 1.06
N SER A 168 -0.54 -7.60 0.87
CA SER A 168 -1.31 -6.99 1.96
C SER A 168 -2.75 -7.51 1.97
N THR A 169 -3.40 -7.45 3.10
CA THR A 169 -4.82 -7.82 3.23
C THR A 169 -5.74 -6.63 3.05
N ASP A 170 -5.22 -5.41 3.19
CA ASP A 170 -6.04 -4.20 3.24
C ASP A 170 -7.21 -4.38 4.23
N ALA A 171 -6.88 -4.93 5.43
CA ALA A 171 -7.85 -5.39 6.41
C ALA A 171 -8.51 -4.21 7.13
N HIS A 172 -9.84 -4.21 7.16
CA HIS A 172 -10.67 -3.25 7.88
C HIS A 172 -11.26 -3.86 9.17
N SER A 173 -10.97 -5.14 9.39
CA SER A 173 -11.33 -5.88 10.59
C SER A 173 -10.34 -7.03 10.83
N ALA A 174 -10.25 -7.53 12.05
CA ALA A 174 -9.41 -8.70 12.36
C ALA A 174 -9.80 -9.94 11.52
N ALA A 175 -11.07 -10.06 11.12
CA ALA A 175 -11.53 -11.15 10.26
C ALA A 175 -10.94 -11.10 8.84
N ASP A 176 -10.54 -9.92 8.36
CA ASP A 176 -10.03 -9.73 7.01
C ASP A 176 -8.57 -10.20 6.86
N LEU A 177 -7.87 -10.41 7.99
CA LEU A 177 -6.51 -11.00 8.00
C LEU A 177 -6.44 -12.33 7.26
N ARG A 178 -7.52 -13.11 7.30
CA ARG A 178 -7.66 -14.38 6.55
C ARG A 178 -7.55 -14.22 5.03
N TYR A 179 -7.71 -12.99 4.49
CA TYR A 179 -7.59 -12.74 3.06
C TYR A 179 -6.13 -12.87 2.56
N MET A 180 -5.14 -12.87 3.45
CA MET A 180 -3.73 -13.09 3.08
C MET A 180 -3.55 -14.28 2.12
N ARG A 181 -4.30 -15.37 2.32
CA ARG A 181 -4.27 -16.54 1.44
C ARG A 181 -4.59 -16.21 -0.03
N TYR A 182 -5.52 -15.29 -0.27
CA TYR A 182 -5.89 -14.89 -1.64
C TYR A 182 -4.78 -14.10 -2.32
N GLY A 183 -4.09 -13.23 -1.58
CA GLY A 183 -2.91 -12.53 -2.09
C GLY A 183 -1.77 -13.49 -2.41
N VAL A 184 -1.51 -14.47 -1.55
CA VAL A 184 -0.52 -15.53 -1.80
C VAL A 184 -0.89 -16.36 -3.04
N ASP A 185 -2.17 -16.76 -3.18
CA ASP A 185 -2.64 -17.51 -4.33
C ASP A 185 -2.54 -16.66 -5.62
N GLN A 186 -2.83 -15.36 -5.53
CA GLN A 186 -2.69 -14.42 -6.65
C GLN A 186 -1.22 -14.27 -7.06
N ALA A 187 -0.31 -14.10 -6.12
CA ALA A 187 1.12 -14.04 -6.36
C ALA A 187 1.65 -15.33 -7.02
N ARG A 188 1.22 -16.50 -6.54
CA ARG A 188 1.56 -17.80 -7.15
C ARG A 188 1.05 -17.94 -8.58
N ARG A 189 -0.17 -17.46 -8.87
CA ARG A 189 -0.72 -17.45 -10.23
C ARG A 189 0.11 -16.58 -11.17
N GLY A 190 0.67 -15.48 -10.68
CA GLY A 190 1.59 -14.61 -11.38
C GLY A 190 3.05 -15.10 -11.37
N TRP A 191 3.29 -16.35 -10.97
CA TRP A 191 4.62 -17.01 -10.96
C TRP A 191 5.65 -16.33 -10.05
N LEU A 192 5.20 -15.56 -9.07
CA LEU A 192 6.10 -14.99 -8.06
C LEU A 192 6.67 -16.10 -7.17
N SER A 193 7.93 -15.97 -6.88
CA SER A 193 8.65 -16.78 -5.90
C SER A 193 8.77 -16.04 -4.56
N PRO A 194 9.14 -16.72 -3.48
CA PRO A 194 9.40 -16.07 -2.20
C PRO A 194 10.41 -14.92 -2.29
N SER A 195 11.39 -15.02 -3.18
CA SER A 195 12.39 -13.97 -3.37
C SER A 195 11.85 -12.70 -4.04
N ASP A 196 10.68 -12.76 -4.68
CA ASP A 196 10.03 -11.61 -5.32
C ASP A 196 9.14 -10.84 -4.34
N VAL A 197 8.79 -11.46 -3.19
CA VAL A 197 7.86 -10.94 -2.19
C VAL A 197 8.63 -10.37 -1.00
N LEU A 198 8.52 -9.05 -0.79
CA LEU A 198 9.30 -8.35 0.23
C LEU A 198 8.99 -8.85 1.64
N ASN A 199 7.73 -9.00 1.97
CA ASN A 199 7.31 -9.45 3.30
C ASN A 199 7.56 -10.96 3.55
N HIS A 200 7.82 -11.76 2.52
CA HIS A 200 8.29 -13.13 2.70
C HIS A 200 9.73 -13.17 3.26
N ALA A 201 10.62 -12.29 2.82
CA ALA A 201 11.99 -12.23 3.31
C ALA A 201 12.05 -11.86 4.80
N ILE A 202 11.13 -11.03 5.27
CA ILE A 202 10.96 -10.71 6.69
C ILE A 202 10.54 -11.94 7.50
N LEU A 203 9.72 -12.82 6.91
CA LEU A 203 9.24 -14.08 7.53
C LEU A 203 10.33 -15.16 7.67
N GLN A 204 11.32 -15.19 6.77
CA GLN A 204 12.39 -16.20 6.82
C GLN A 204 13.38 -16.02 7.98
N TYR A 205 13.50 -14.79 8.52
CA TYR A 205 14.36 -14.53 9.68
C TYR A 205 13.71 -14.83 11.02
N THR A 206 12.42 -15.14 11.03
CA THR A 206 11.69 -15.53 12.22
C THR A 206 10.90 -16.80 11.92
N ALA A 207 11.13 -17.87 12.66
CA ALA A 207 10.36 -19.12 12.57
C ALA A 207 8.90 -18.97 13.05
N ILE A 208 8.34 -17.78 13.03
CA ILE A 208 7.01 -17.40 13.49
C ILE A 208 6.33 -16.62 12.35
N GLU A 209 5.10 -16.94 12.05
CA GLU A 209 4.27 -16.30 11.03
C GLU A 209 4.09 -14.81 11.30
N ILE A 210 4.87 -13.95 10.64
CA ILE A 210 4.60 -12.51 10.62
C ILE A 210 3.54 -12.25 9.56
N GLN A 211 2.34 -11.99 9.99
CA GLN A 211 1.33 -11.38 9.14
C GLN A 211 1.59 -9.88 9.11
N ILE A 212 2.07 -9.36 7.97
CA ILE A 212 2.00 -7.92 7.72
C ILE A 212 0.53 -7.60 7.52
N THR A 213 -0.06 -7.12 8.58
CA THR A 213 -1.45 -6.72 8.61
C THR A 213 -1.49 -5.21 8.57
N ILE A 214 -2.06 -4.67 7.49
CA ILE A 214 -2.45 -3.28 7.42
C ILE A 214 -3.80 -3.20 8.16
N LEU A 215 -3.78 -2.76 9.41
CA LEU A 215 -4.98 -2.52 10.20
C LEU A 215 -5.38 -1.06 10.10
N GLN A 216 -6.65 -0.83 9.87
CA GLN A 216 -7.22 0.52 9.98
C GLN A 216 -7.34 0.99 11.43
N PRO A 217 -7.31 2.32 11.70
CA PRO A 217 -7.22 2.89 13.04
C PRO A 217 -8.43 2.66 13.96
N TYR A 218 -9.51 2.09 13.46
CA TYR A 218 -10.72 1.85 14.26
C TYR A 218 -10.65 0.61 15.18
N LEU A 219 -9.56 -0.16 15.16
CA LEU A 219 -9.44 -1.37 15.99
C LEU A 219 -8.64 -1.18 17.28
N ILE A 220 -8.10 0.00 17.55
CA ILE A 220 -7.30 0.28 18.77
C ILE A 220 -8.18 0.71 19.95
N LEU A 221 -9.49 0.83 19.80
CA LEU A 221 -10.41 1.26 20.86
C LEU A 221 -11.37 0.14 21.28
N MET A 222 -10.87 -1.06 21.57
CA MET A 222 -11.59 -2.03 22.42
C MET A 222 -10.64 -2.69 23.41
#